data_12f2337d6e648b14d6e8b9e4a8ce30c5
#
_entry.id   12f2337d6e648b14d6e8b9e4a8ce30c5
#
_cell.length_a   1.000
_cell.length_b   1.000
_cell.length_c   1.000
_cell.angle_alpha   90.00
_cell.angle_beta   90.00
_cell.angle_gamma   90.00
#
_symmetry.space_group_name_H-M   'P 1'
#
loop_
_entity.id
_entity.type
_entity.pdbx_description
1 polymer ?
#
loop_
_entity_poly.entity_id
_entity_poly.type
_entity_poly.pdbx_seq_one_letter_code
_entity_poly.pdbx_strand_id
1 'polypeptide(L)'
;METPYHCWAVLLCVTYCVLDGSTGHSVVPITSGLPLAIRLPLRQGARTEAPAVAAPRDSVPGRQLTRRRRGIKGVNFVDMIDNLRGKSGQGYYVEMAVGSPPQKLNILVDTGSSNFAVGAASHPFLRRYYHRSLSHSYRDLGRSVYVPYTQGRWEGELGTDLVSVPHGPNATLRANIAAIIQSDRFFINGSNWEGILGLAYAEIARPDEMLEPFFDSLVRQTAIPDLFSLQLCGAGFTQNYSLGSATVGGSMIIGGVDPSLYVGELWYTPIRREWYYEVIIVRIEVNGQDLNMDCKEYNYDKSIVDSGTTNLRLPRKVFQAAVKAIEAASSTEQFPSGFWLGEQLVCWQAGTTPWHIFPVITLYLMSENRNQSFKISILPQQYLRPVEDVASAQEDCYKFAVSQSSTGTVMGAVIMEGFYVVFDRQRKRIGFAVSTCHVHDEFRTASVEGPYHGVELEDCGYNIPQTDESTLMTIAYIMAGICALFMLPLCLMVCQWRFARCINPNGDFADDISLLK
;
A
#
# COMPACT_ATOMS: atom_id res chain seq x y z
N MET A 1 -0.91 23.35 64.72
CA MET A 1 -1.87 22.21 64.77
C MET A 1 -2.16 21.79 63.34
N GLU A 2 -1.28 21.01 62.76
CA GLU A 2 -1.52 20.39 61.47
C GLU A 2 -1.57 18.88 61.69
N THR A 3 -2.64 18.34 61.23
CA THR A 3 -3.22 17.05 61.59
C THR A 3 -2.46 15.84 61.01
N PRO A 4 -2.52 14.63 61.61
CA PRO A 4 -1.77 13.45 61.25
C PRO A 4 -2.25 12.75 59.94
N TYR A 5 -3.02 13.44 59.07
CA TYR A 5 -3.59 12.85 57.84
C TYR A 5 -2.55 12.63 56.72
N HIS A 6 -1.38 13.26 56.76
CA HIS A 6 -0.39 13.11 55.71
C HIS A 6 0.47 11.83 55.81
N CYS A 7 0.57 11.18 56.96
CA CYS A 7 1.30 9.91 57.10
C CYS A 7 0.53 8.71 56.53
N TRP A 8 -0.78 8.74 56.56
CA TRP A 8 -1.61 7.64 56.03
C TRP A 8 -1.69 7.66 54.49
N ALA A 9 -1.62 8.82 53.85
CA ALA A 9 -1.65 8.93 52.38
C ALA A 9 -0.42 8.30 51.70
N VAL A 10 0.74 8.31 52.38
CA VAL A 10 1.97 7.69 51.81
C VAL A 10 1.95 6.17 51.93
N LEU A 11 1.32 5.64 52.98
CA LEU A 11 1.16 4.18 53.13
C LEU A 11 0.16 3.63 52.14
N LEU A 12 -0.90 4.39 51.82
CA LEU A 12 -1.88 4.02 50.79
C LEU A 12 -1.33 4.07 49.37
N CYS A 13 -0.43 5.02 49.05
CA CYS A 13 0.24 5.04 47.75
C CYS A 13 1.20 3.87 47.53
N VAL A 14 1.93 3.44 48.56
CA VAL A 14 2.84 2.29 48.45
C VAL A 14 2.05 0.97 48.35
N THR A 15 0.94 0.85 49.06
CA THR A 15 0.05 -0.32 48.92
C THR A 15 -0.72 -0.34 47.58
N TYR A 16 -1.05 0.82 47.04
CA TYR A 16 -1.73 0.89 45.72
C TYR A 16 -0.79 0.51 44.57
N CYS A 17 0.47 0.93 44.61
CA CYS A 17 1.45 0.53 43.60
C CYS A 17 1.86 -0.96 43.68
N VAL A 18 1.67 -1.61 44.83
CA VAL A 18 1.98 -3.05 44.99
C VAL A 18 0.75 -3.93 44.67
N LEU A 19 -0.48 -3.36 44.75
CA LEU A 19 -1.71 -4.11 44.51
C LEU A 19 -2.26 -4.02 43.09
N ASP A 20 -1.83 -3.03 42.29
CA ASP A 20 -2.23 -2.91 40.87
C ASP A 20 -1.37 -3.78 39.93
N GLY A 21 -0.33 -4.45 40.46
CA GLY A 21 0.49 -5.41 39.72
C GLY A 21 -0.08 -6.84 39.65
N SER A 22 -1.29 -7.10 40.16
CA SER A 22 -1.88 -8.44 40.19
C SER A 22 -3.35 -8.44 39.79
N THR A 23 -3.66 -8.02 38.58
CA THR A 23 -4.88 -8.45 37.91
C THR A 23 -4.59 -9.75 37.14
N GLY A 24 -4.39 -10.80 37.93
CA GLY A 24 -4.51 -12.14 37.44
C GLY A 24 -5.95 -12.36 36.97
N HIS A 25 -6.12 -12.63 35.69
CA HIS A 25 -7.35 -13.17 35.16
C HIS A 25 -7.64 -14.49 35.89
N SER A 26 -8.63 -14.50 36.74
CA SER A 26 -9.20 -15.71 37.31
C SER A 26 -9.83 -16.49 36.16
N VAL A 27 -9.16 -17.54 35.71
CA VAL A 27 -9.73 -18.57 34.85
C VAL A 27 -10.77 -19.32 35.70
N VAL A 28 -12.03 -19.05 35.44
CA VAL A 28 -13.13 -19.90 35.91
C VAL A 28 -13.07 -21.18 35.07
N PRO A 29 -13.00 -22.37 35.68
CA PRO A 29 -13.03 -23.60 34.93
C PRO A 29 -14.46 -23.78 34.37
N ILE A 30 -14.61 -23.63 33.05
CA ILE A 30 -15.81 -24.03 32.33
C ILE A 30 -15.79 -25.54 32.24
N THR A 31 -16.65 -26.17 33.02
CA THR A 31 -16.96 -27.57 32.90
C THR A 31 -17.47 -27.88 31.50
N SER A 32 -16.86 -28.86 30.89
CA SER A 32 -17.15 -29.47 29.60
C SER A 32 -18.64 -29.77 29.39
N GLY A 33 -19.27 -28.94 28.55
CA GLY A 33 -20.51 -29.29 27.87
C GLY A 33 -20.24 -29.32 26.38
N LEU A 34 -20.08 -30.50 25.80
CA LEU A 34 -19.98 -30.71 24.37
C LEU A 34 -21.30 -30.27 23.69
N PRO A 35 -21.24 -29.37 22.69
CA PRO A 35 -22.41 -29.15 21.87
C PRO A 35 -22.62 -30.37 20.96
N LEU A 36 -23.84 -30.89 21.02
CA LEU A 36 -24.35 -31.98 20.18
C LEU A 36 -24.08 -31.63 18.70
N ALA A 37 -23.21 -32.39 18.06
CA ALA A 37 -23.04 -32.32 16.62
C ALA A 37 -24.29 -32.92 15.94
N ILE A 38 -25.10 -32.10 15.30
CA ILE A 38 -26.19 -32.53 14.44
C ILE A 38 -25.56 -33.07 13.15
N ARG A 39 -25.50 -34.38 13.02
CA ARG A 39 -25.19 -35.07 11.77
C ARG A 39 -26.40 -35.03 10.85
N LEU A 40 -26.35 -34.27 9.79
CA LEU A 40 -27.26 -34.40 8.67
C LEU A 40 -26.78 -35.54 7.75
N PRO A 41 -27.62 -36.54 7.40
CA PRO A 41 -27.20 -37.59 6.49
C PRO A 41 -27.12 -37.07 5.05
N LEU A 42 -25.93 -37.19 4.45
CA LEU A 42 -25.75 -37.06 3.02
C LEU A 42 -26.42 -38.23 2.29
N ARG A 43 -27.49 -37.95 1.55
CA ARG A 43 -28.04 -38.93 0.59
C ARG A 43 -27.19 -38.91 -0.66
N GLN A 44 -26.51 -40.03 -0.94
CA GLN A 44 -25.94 -40.31 -2.26
C GLN A 44 -27.10 -40.54 -3.24
N GLY A 45 -27.18 -39.66 -4.25
CA GLY A 45 -28.02 -39.86 -5.43
C GLY A 45 -27.34 -40.88 -6.36
N ALA A 46 -27.97 -42.03 -6.56
CA ALA A 46 -27.53 -43.02 -7.53
C ALA A 46 -27.72 -42.49 -8.96
N ARG A 47 -26.68 -42.64 -9.77
CA ARG A 47 -26.75 -42.54 -11.24
C ARG A 47 -27.58 -43.71 -11.76
N THR A 48 -28.59 -43.41 -12.56
CA THR A 48 -29.17 -44.40 -13.49
C THR A 48 -29.03 -43.86 -14.90
N GLU A 49 -28.39 -44.66 -15.69
CA GLU A 49 -28.21 -44.48 -17.14
C GLU A 49 -29.53 -44.65 -17.90
N ALA A 50 -29.60 -43.94 -19.04
CA ALA A 50 -30.70 -43.96 -19.99
C ALA A 50 -30.75 -45.26 -20.83
N PRO A 51 -31.89 -45.55 -21.45
CA PRO A 51 -31.81 -45.87 -22.88
C PRO A 51 -32.74 -44.99 -23.75
N ALA A 52 -32.27 -44.74 -24.94
CA ALA A 52 -32.92 -44.05 -26.03
C ALA A 52 -34.04 -44.91 -26.65
N VAL A 53 -35.21 -44.31 -26.92
CA VAL A 53 -36.11 -44.72 -28.01
C VAL A 53 -36.92 -43.53 -28.56
N ALA A 54 -37.19 -43.60 -29.84
CA ALA A 54 -37.65 -42.65 -30.81
C ALA A 54 -39.02 -42.00 -30.59
N ALA A 55 -39.16 -40.85 -31.30
CA ALA A 55 -40.39 -40.06 -31.45
C ALA A 55 -41.56 -40.80 -32.12
N PRO A 56 -42.84 -40.32 -31.96
CA PRO A 56 -43.38 -39.47 -33.04
C PRO A 56 -44.17 -38.23 -32.58
N ARG A 57 -44.44 -37.40 -33.57
CA ARG A 57 -45.15 -36.12 -33.60
C ARG A 57 -46.58 -36.23 -33.08
N ASP A 58 -47.06 -35.21 -32.35
CA ASP A 58 -48.30 -34.52 -32.70
C ASP A 58 -48.46 -33.18 -31.93
N SER A 59 -49.09 -32.28 -32.59
CA SER A 59 -49.26 -30.85 -32.33
C SER A 59 -50.45 -30.53 -31.43
N VAL A 60 -50.27 -29.64 -30.40
CA VAL A 60 -51.33 -28.74 -29.88
C VAL A 60 -50.66 -27.54 -29.16
N PRO A 61 -51.17 -26.28 -29.34
CA PRO A 61 -50.47 -25.05 -28.88
C PRO A 61 -50.76 -24.73 -27.43
N GLY A 62 -49.74 -24.83 -26.61
CA GLY A 62 -49.75 -24.41 -25.21
C GLY A 62 -48.95 -23.15 -24.96
N ARG A 63 -49.56 -22.20 -24.31
CA ARG A 63 -49.01 -20.88 -23.86
C ARG A 63 -47.56 -20.98 -23.36
N GLN A 64 -46.66 -20.35 -24.07
CA GLN A 64 -45.29 -20.09 -23.61
C GLN A 64 -45.31 -19.06 -22.48
N LEU A 65 -45.15 -19.52 -21.24
CA LEU A 65 -44.65 -18.72 -20.14
C LEU A 65 -43.15 -18.45 -20.40
N THR A 66 -42.84 -17.39 -21.05
CA THR A 66 -41.48 -16.91 -21.19
C THR A 66 -40.98 -16.47 -19.81
N ARG A 67 -40.28 -17.39 -19.13
CA ARG A 67 -39.46 -17.10 -17.97
C ARG A 67 -38.30 -16.21 -18.46
N ARG A 68 -38.50 -14.88 -18.40
CA ARG A 68 -37.47 -13.91 -18.65
C ARG A 68 -36.29 -14.23 -17.70
N ARG A 69 -35.28 -14.95 -18.18
CA ARG A 69 -33.95 -14.93 -17.59
C ARG A 69 -33.55 -13.46 -17.59
N ARG A 70 -33.52 -12.85 -16.40
CA ARG A 70 -32.77 -11.62 -16.21
C ARG A 70 -31.32 -11.98 -16.54
N GLY A 71 -30.90 -11.70 -17.76
CA GLY A 71 -29.50 -11.66 -18.11
C GLY A 71 -28.84 -10.69 -17.14
N ILE A 72 -27.82 -11.13 -16.46
CA ILE A 72 -26.88 -10.26 -15.76
C ILE A 72 -26.44 -9.30 -16.84
N LYS A 73 -26.87 -8.02 -16.77
CA LYS A 73 -26.33 -6.97 -17.64
C LYS A 73 -24.82 -7.00 -17.39
N GLY A 74 -24.04 -7.38 -18.40
CA GLY A 74 -22.59 -7.31 -18.33
C GLY A 74 -22.23 -5.90 -17.87
N VAL A 75 -21.39 -5.78 -16.83
CA VAL A 75 -20.91 -4.49 -16.37
C VAL A 75 -20.11 -3.91 -17.52
N ASN A 76 -20.53 -2.74 -18.01
CA ASN A 76 -19.84 -2.05 -19.09
C ASN A 76 -18.78 -1.13 -18.47
N PHE A 77 -17.50 -1.37 -18.75
CA PHE A 77 -16.38 -0.57 -18.26
C PHE A 77 -15.96 0.55 -19.21
N VAL A 78 -16.66 0.77 -20.32
CA VAL A 78 -16.31 1.77 -21.34
C VAL A 78 -16.15 3.17 -20.75
N ASP A 79 -16.99 3.54 -19.78
CA ASP A 79 -16.94 4.86 -19.14
C ASP A 79 -15.70 5.04 -18.23
N MET A 80 -15.01 3.95 -17.90
CA MET A 80 -13.80 3.96 -17.07
C MET A 80 -12.51 3.94 -17.89
N ILE A 81 -12.58 3.69 -19.19
CA ILE A 81 -11.42 3.76 -20.08
C ILE A 81 -10.97 5.22 -20.18
N ASP A 82 -9.65 5.45 -20.09
CA ASP A 82 -9.02 6.77 -20.11
C ASP A 82 -9.50 7.75 -19.01
N ASN A 83 -9.93 7.23 -17.87
CA ASN A 83 -10.33 8.06 -16.72
C ASN A 83 -9.16 8.58 -15.88
N LEU A 84 -7.93 8.15 -16.15
CA LEU A 84 -6.74 8.65 -15.49
C LEU A 84 -6.00 9.69 -16.31
N ARG A 85 -5.44 10.67 -15.61
CA ARG A 85 -4.55 11.71 -16.16
C ARG A 85 -3.38 11.90 -15.20
N GLY A 86 -2.35 12.60 -15.66
CA GLY A 86 -1.20 12.94 -14.82
C GLY A 86 -0.09 13.61 -15.61
N LYS A 87 1.04 13.80 -14.94
CA LYS A 87 2.31 14.23 -15.54
C LYS A 87 3.40 13.25 -15.13
N SER A 88 4.36 13.03 -16.02
CA SER A 88 5.48 12.11 -15.78
C SER A 88 6.16 12.42 -14.45
N GLY A 89 6.24 11.42 -13.57
CA GLY A 89 6.87 11.53 -12.25
C GLY A 89 6.08 12.31 -11.19
N GLN A 90 4.86 12.75 -11.49
CA GLN A 90 4.00 13.48 -10.55
C GLN A 90 2.73 12.70 -10.17
N GLY A 91 2.59 11.47 -10.65
CA GLY A 91 1.52 10.54 -10.33
C GLY A 91 0.31 10.60 -11.25
N TYR A 92 -0.53 9.58 -11.14
CA TYR A 92 -1.76 9.41 -11.89
C TYR A 92 -2.97 9.76 -11.01
N TYR A 93 -3.89 10.56 -11.52
CA TYR A 93 -5.07 10.96 -10.78
C TYR A 93 -6.36 10.64 -11.52
N VAL A 94 -7.43 10.45 -10.77
CA VAL A 94 -8.81 10.29 -11.23
C VAL A 94 -9.66 11.46 -10.71
N GLU A 95 -10.64 11.90 -11.49
CA GLU A 95 -11.61 12.88 -11.00
C GLU A 95 -12.59 12.20 -10.02
N MET A 96 -12.76 12.78 -8.84
CA MET A 96 -13.75 12.37 -7.86
C MET A 96 -14.63 13.56 -7.47
N ALA A 97 -15.87 13.27 -7.09
CA ALA A 97 -16.83 14.27 -6.62
C ALA A 97 -17.13 14.03 -5.14
N VAL A 98 -16.97 15.06 -4.33
CA VAL A 98 -17.07 15.00 -2.87
C VAL A 98 -18.10 16.00 -2.37
N GLY A 99 -19.00 15.55 -1.50
CA GLY A 99 -19.97 16.39 -0.83
C GLY A 99 -21.30 16.58 -1.56
N SER A 100 -22.17 17.38 -0.97
CA SER A 100 -23.47 17.76 -1.51
C SER A 100 -23.72 19.27 -1.29
N PRO A 101 -23.74 20.09 -2.37
CA PRO A 101 -23.51 19.72 -3.76
C PRO A 101 -22.10 19.18 -4.04
N PRO A 102 -21.92 18.34 -5.11
CA PRO A 102 -20.66 17.70 -5.37
C PRO A 102 -19.55 18.68 -5.79
N GLN A 103 -18.40 18.59 -5.14
CA GLN A 103 -17.19 19.32 -5.47
C GLN A 103 -16.22 18.38 -6.22
N LYS A 104 -15.85 18.72 -7.45
CA LYS A 104 -14.96 17.91 -8.27
C LYS A 104 -13.50 18.22 -7.94
N LEU A 105 -12.74 17.17 -7.66
CA LEU A 105 -11.32 17.23 -7.34
C LEU A 105 -10.57 16.13 -8.11
N ASN A 106 -9.33 16.41 -8.48
CA ASN A 106 -8.43 15.39 -9.01
C ASN A 106 -7.69 14.71 -7.86
N ILE A 107 -7.77 13.40 -7.81
CA ILE A 107 -7.29 12.61 -6.68
C ILE A 107 -6.26 11.61 -7.15
N LEU A 108 -5.04 11.68 -6.57
CA LEU A 108 -3.94 10.75 -6.85
C LEU A 108 -4.37 9.31 -6.52
N VAL A 109 -4.17 8.39 -7.45
CA VAL A 109 -4.43 6.96 -7.25
C VAL A 109 -3.20 6.30 -6.64
N ASP A 110 -3.32 5.86 -5.38
CA ASP A 110 -2.20 5.37 -4.58
C ASP A 110 -2.48 4.00 -3.96
N THR A 111 -1.84 2.96 -4.51
CA THR A 111 -1.93 1.61 -3.96
C THR A 111 -0.97 1.36 -2.79
N GLY A 112 -0.13 2.33 -2.44
CA GLY A 112 0.84 2.27 -1.35
C GLY A 112 0.36 2.85 -0.02
N SER A 113 -0.88 3.40 0.05
CA SER A 113 -1.48 3.89 1.28
C SER A 113 -2.97 3.56 1.37
N SER A 114 -3.63 3.89 2.50
CA SER A 114 -5.02 3.47 2.77
C SER A 114 -5.96 4.60 3.20
N ASN A 115 -5.49 5.84 3.21
CA ASN A 115 -6.34 6.97 3.55
C ASN A 115 -6.86 7.67 2.29
N PHE A 116 -8.14 8.07 2.31
CA PHE A 116 -8.68 9.03 1.38
C PHE A 116 -8.55 10.42 2.02
N ALA A 117 -7.72 11.28 1.43
CA ALA A 117 -7.43 12.60 1.96
C ALA A 117 -7.47 13.67 0.86
N VAL A 118 -8.03 14.83 1.16
CA VAL A 118 -8.20 15.94 0.22
C VAL A 118 -7.72 17.24 0.82
N GLY A 119 -7.05 18.08 0.05
CA GLY A 119 -6.73 19.43 0.46
C GLY A 119 -7.99 20.18 0.83
N ALA A 120 -8.04 20.75 2.03
CA ALA A 120 -9.20 21.45 2.58
C ALA A 120 -8.87 22.85 3.14
N ALA A 121 -7.67 23.32 2.85
CA ALA A 121 -7.19 24.66 3.13
C ALA A 121 -6.42 25.21 1.93
N SER A 122 -6.28 26.53 1.87
CA SER A 122 -5.47 27.19 0.83
C SER A 122 -4.02 26.74 0.91
N HIS A 123 -3.46 26.36 -0.23
CA HIS A 123 -2.05 25.98 -0.37
C HIS A 123 -1.48 26.57 -1.68
N PRO A 124 -0.21 27.03 -1.71
CA PRO A 124 0.38 27.66 -2.90
C PRO A 124 0.33 26.81 -4.18
N PHE A 125 0.34 25.47 -4.04
CA PHE A 125 0.32 24.53 -5.17
C PHE A 125 -1.06 24.01 -5.54
N LEU A 126 -2.12 24.35 -4.75
CA LEU A 126 -3.49 23.96 -5.03
C LEU A 126 -4.26 25.07 -5.74
N ARG A 127 -4.83 24.75 -6.90
CA ARG A 127 -5.74 25.67 -7.62
C ARG A 127 -7.15 25.64 -7.03
N ARG A 128 -7.53 24.55 -6.39
CA ARG A 128 -8.83 24.31 -5.73
C ARG A 128 -8.62 23.38 -4.56
N TYR A 129 -9.55 23.39 -3.64
CA TYR A 129 -9.55 22.50 -2.49
C TYR A 129 -10.98 22.24 -2.02
N TYR A 130 -11.16 21.24 -1.19
CA TYR A 130 -12.46 20.84 -0.66
C TYR A 130 -12.94 21.82 0.42
N HIS A 131 -14.16 22.32 0.26
CA HIS A 131 -14.82 23.21 1.22
C HIS A 131 -15.87 22.44 2.02
N ARG A 132 -15.52 21.99 3.20
CA ARG A 132 -16.44 21.23 4.09
C ARG A 132 -17.70 22.00 4.43
N SER A 133 -17.58 23.29 4.67
CA SER A 133 -18.70 24.19 5.02
C SER A 133 -19.75 24.33 3.91
N LEU A 134 -19.40 24.02 2.66
CA LEU A 134 -20.31 24.06 1.52
C LEU A 134 -21.00 22.71 1.28
N SER A 135 -20.64 21.66 2.02
CA SER A 135 -21.27 20.34 1.89
C SER A 135 -22.31 20.11 2.98
N HIS A 136 -23.58 19.97 2.59
CA HIS A 136 -24.67 19.64 3.50
C HIS A 136 -24.61 18.21 4.04
N SER A 137 -23.84 17.33 3.39
CA SER A 137 -23.67 15.92 3.75
C SER A 137 -22.44 15.64 4.60
N TYR A 138 -21.55 16.62 4.79
CA TYR A 138 -20.36 16.48 5.63
C TYR A 138 -20.73 16.19 7.09
N ARG A 139 -19.98 15.28 7.70
CA ARG A 139 -20.07 14.96 9.14
C ARG A 139 -18.69 14.91 9.74
N ASP A 140 -18.44 15.73 10.74
CA ASP A 140 -17.19 15.74 11.48
C ASP A 140 -17.13 14.53 12.42
N LEU A 141 -15.97 13.86 12.51
CA LEU A 141 -15.71 12.76 13.45
C LEU A 141 -15.04 13.26 14.74
N GLY A 142 -14.67 14.53 14.86
CA GLY A 142 -14.02 15.11 16.03
C GLY A 142 -12.62 14.55 16.30
N ARG A 143 -11.94 14.04 15.28
CA ARG A 143 -10.60 13.42 15.35
C ARG A 143 -9.67 14.05 14.33
N SER A 144 -8.40 14.15 14.68
CA SER A 144 -7.33 14.54 13.76
C SER A 144 -6.45 13.35 13.37
N VAL A 145 -5.71 13.50 12.29
CA VAL A 145 -4.80 12.48 11.79
C VAL A 145 -3.53 13.13 11.25
N TYR A 146 -2.40 12.48 11.53
CA TYR A 146 -1.08 12.81 10.99
C TYR A 146 -0.58 11.65 10.15
N VAL A 147 -0.19 11.91 8.90
CA VAL A 147 0.29 10.89 7.98
C VAL A 147 1.64 11.30 7.38
N PRO A 148 2.72 10.64 7.80
CA PRO A 148 4.03 10.76 7.17
C PRO A 148 4.16 9.77 6.01
N TYR A 149 4.80 10.22 4.91
CA TYR A 149 5.24 9.38 3.80
C TYR A 149 6.77 9.34 3.73
N THR A 150 7.31 8.57 2.82
CA THR A 150 8.76 8.57 2.53
C THR A 150 9.25 9.98 2.16
N GLN A 151 8.43 10.71 1.40
CA GLN A 151 8.62 12.12 1.11
C GLN A 151 7.32 12.86 1.39
N GLY A 152 7.43 13.89 2.26
CA GLY A 152 6.29 14.70 2.64
C GLY A 152 5.43 14.11 3.75
N ARG A 153 4.53 14.94 4.24
CA ARG A 153 3.58 14.62 5.30
C ARG A 153 2.38 15.56 5.23
N TRP A 154 1.29 15.13 5.80
CA TRP A 154 0.15 16.02 6.00
C TRP A 154 -0.53 15.77 7.34
N GLU A 155 -1.25 16.77 7.80
CA GLU A 155 -2.13 16.73 8.97
C GLU A 155 -3.53 17.12 8.53
N GLY A 156 -4.53 16.44 9.07
CA GLY A 156 -5.92 16.67 8.68
C GLY A 156 -6.92 16.35 9.77
N GLU A 157 -8.14 16.76 9.51
CA GLU A 157 -9.31 16.52 10.34
C GLU A 157 -10.18 15.44 9.69
N LEU A 158 -10.59 14.45 10.48
CA LEU A 158 -11.38 13.32 10.00
C LEU A 158 -12.86 13.63 9.98
N GLY A 159 -13.49 13.27 8.90
CA GLY A 159 -14.93 13.34 8.72
C GLY A 159 -15.43 12.28 7.76
N THR A 160 -16.72 12.32 7.46
CA THR A 160 -17.33 11.53 6.38
C THR A 160 -18.14 12.43 5.47
N ASP A 161 -18.17 12.06 4.19
CA ASP A 161 -19.04 12.73 3.22
C ASP A 161 -19.47 11.78 2.11
N LEU A 162 -20.37 12.24 1.26
CA LEU A 162 -20.76 11.52 0.04
C LEU A 162 -19.68 11.65 -1.02
N VAL A 163 -19.32 10.53 -1.62
CA VAL A 163 -18.26 10.46 -2.64
C VAL A 163 -18.75 9.65 -3.83
N SER A 164 -18.43 10.11 -5.02
CA SER A 164 -18.63 9.38 -6.27
C SER A 164 -17.44 9.56 -7.21
N VAL A 165 -17.30 8.65 -8.16
CA VAL A 165 -16.31 8.73 -9.24
C VAL A 165 -17.05 8.99 -10.54
N PRO A 166 -17.00 10.20 -11.12
CA PRO A 166 -17.79 10.57 -12.30
C PRO A 166 -17.55 9.66 -13.51
N HIS A 167 -16.29 9.25 -13.74
CA HIS A 167 -15.90 8.28 -14.78
C HIS A 167 -15.56 6.92 -14.15
N GLY A 168 -16.39 6.46 -13.24
CA GLY A 168 -16.30 5.21 -12.48
C GLY A 168 -17.65 4.49 -12.45
N PRO A 169 -17.87 3.66 -11.44
CA PRO A 169 -19.14 3.01 -11.24
C PRO A 169 -20.23 4.04 -10.91
N ASN A 170 -21.45 3.79 -11.40
CA ASN A 170 -22.59 4.64 -11.06
C ASN A 170 -23.06 4.39 -9.62
N ALA A 171 -22.29 4.90 -8.67
CA ALA A 171 -22.53 4.77 -7.24
C ALA A 171 -22.08 6.02 -6.49
N THR A 172 -22.85 6.39 -5.47
CA THR A 172 -22.48 7.39 -4.48
C THR A 172 -22.47 6.70 -3.13
N LEU A 173 -21.39 6.83 -2.39
CA LEU A 173 -21.21 6.18 -1.10
C LEU A 173 -20.79 7.18 -0.03
N ARG A 174 -21.01 6.84 1.22
CA ARG A 174 -20.46 7.57 2.35
C ARG A 174 -19.11 7.00 2.72
N ALA A 175 -18.07 7.81 2.64
CA ALA A 175 -16.70 7.39 2.90
C ALA A 175 -16.05 8.28 3.97
N ASN A 176 -15.03 7.74 4.65
CA ASN A 176 -14.14 8.51 5.49
C ASN A 176 -13.27 9.43 4.63
N ILE A 177 -13.09 10.66 5.07
CA ILE A 177 -12.29 11.69 4.40
C ILE A 177 -11.42 12.38 5.44
N ALA A 178 -10.13 12.47 5.19
CA ALA A 178 -9.24 13.36 5.90
C ALA A 178 -9.17 14.70 5.16
N ALA A 179 -9.61 15.75 5.80
CA ALA A 179 -9.52 17.11 5.29
C ALA A 179 -8.15 17.69 5.66
N ILE A 180 -7.24 17.75 4.69
CA ILE A 180 -5.85 18.20 4.91
C ILE A 180 -5.87 19.71 5.17
N ILE A 181 -5.39 20.09 6.36
CA ILE A 181 -5.29 21.49 6.79
C ILE A 181 -3.85 22.01 6.82
N GLN A 182 -2.88 21.10 6.95
CA GLN A 182 -1.46 21.42 6.93
C GLN A 182 -0.69 20.32 6.20
N SER A 183 0.33 20.69 5.43
CA SER A 183 1.20 19.75 4.73
C SER A 183 2.62 20.30 4.57
N ASP A 184 3.58 19.39 4.43
CA ASP A 184 4.97 19.70 4.15
C ASP A 184 5.48 18.75 3.07
N ARG A 185 5.93 19.29 1.94
CA ARG A 185 6.44 18.54 0.77
C ARG A 185 5.54 17.40 0.29
N PHE A 186 4.22 17.56 0.45
CA PHE A 186 3.22 16.59 0.01
C PHE A 186 2.63 16.97 -1.35
N PHE A 187 2.04 18.16 -1.46
CA PHE A 187 1.54 18.66 -2.74
C PHE A 187 2.70 19.05 -3.66
N ILE A 188 2.56 18.75 -4.94
CA ILE A 188 3.59 18.99 -5.96
C ILE A 188 3.16 20.16 -6.82
N ASN A 189 4.06 21.12 -7.03
CA ASN A 189 3.77 22.26 -7.90
C ASN A 189 3.48 21.79 -9.33
N GLY A 190 2.30 22.11 -9.82
CA GLY A 190 1.89 21.79 -11.18
C GLY A 190 1.41 20.34 -11.42
N SER A 191 1.26 19.52 -10.38
CA SER A 191 0.78 18.12 -10.50
C SER A 191 -0.66 17.99 -10.95
N ASN A 192 -1.47 19.01 -10.70
CA ASN A 192 -2.90 19.08 -11.02
C ASN A 192 -3.80 18.11 -10.23
N TRP A 193 -3.33 17.57 -9.09
CA TRP A 193 -4.17 16.83 -8.15
C TRP A 193 -4.22 17.51 -6.79
N GLU A 194 -5.35 17.35 -6.09
CA GLU A 194 -5.68 18.03 -4.84
C GLU A 194 -5.85 17.09 -3.65
N GLY A 195 -5.68 15.80 -3.86
CA GLY A 195 -5.84 14.79 -2.80
C GLY A 195 -5.27 13.45 -3.21
N ILE A 196 -5.43 12.47 -2.33
CA ILE A 196 -4.90 11.12 -2.49
C ILE A 196 -5.98 10.08 -2.16
N LEU A 197 -6.12 9.08 -3.00
CA LEU A 197 -6.97 7.91 -2.81
C LEU A 197 -6.09 6.70 -2.47
N GLY A 198 -5.95 6.43 -1.17
CA GLY A 198 -5.29 5.23 -0.70
C GLY A 198 -6.14 4.00 -0.94
N LEU A 199 -5.61 3.04 -1.72
CA LEU A 199 -6.32 1.83 -2.14
C LEU A 199 -5.85 0.56 -1.45
N ALA A 200 -4.84 0.65 -0.55
CA ALA A 200 -4.37 -0.47 0.25
C ALA A 200 -5.34 -0.80 1.40
N TYR A 201 -4.95 -1.74 2.23
CA TYR A 201 -5.82 -2.31 3.26
C TYR A 201 -5.86 -1.51 4.56
N ALA A 202 -6.85 -1.79 5.39
CA ALA A 202 -7.11 -1.09 6.64
C ALA A 202 -5.95 -1.19 7.64
N GLU A 203 -5.16 -2.26 7.62
CA GLU A 203 -4.03 -2.47 8.55
C GLU A 203 -3.03 -1.29 8.55
N ILE A 204 -2.86 -0.60 7.42
CA ILE A 204 -1.98 0.57 7.33
C ILE A 204 -2.72 1.91 7.29
N ALA A 205 -4.02 1.92 7.51
CA ALA A 205 -4.78 3.17 7.61
C ALA A 205 -4.37 3.97 8.86
N ARG A 206 -4.38 5.28 8.73
CA ARG A 206 -4.11 6.21 9.83
C ARG A 206 -5.40 6.90 10.28
N PRO A 207 -5.58 7.15 11.59
CA PRO A 207 -4.66 6.88 12.70
C PRO A 207 -4.58 5.41 13.09
N ASP A 208 -5.58 4.58 12.72
CA ASP A 208 -5.69 3.17 13.04
C ASP A 208 -6.54 2.41 12.01
N GLU A 209 -6.55 1.07 12.07
CA GLU A 209 -7.26 0.20 11.14
C GLU A 209 -8.79 0.29 11.20
N MET A 210 -9.35 0.94 12.24
CA MET A 210 -10.79 1.18 12.38
C MET A 210 -11.29 2.25 11.42
N LEU A 211 -10.40 3.06 10.84
CA LEU A 211 -10.76 4.02 9.80
C LEU A 211 -10.87 3.30 8.46
N GLU A 212 -12.09 2.86 8.14
CA GLU A 212 -12.37 2.09 6.92
C GLU A 212 -11.86 2.81 5.66
N PRO A 213 -11.00 2.18 4.85
CA PRO A 213 -10.55 2.74 3.59
C PRO A 213 -11.69 2.89 2.57
N PHE A 214 -11.51 3.78 1.59
CA PHE A 214 -12.52 4.08 0.57
C PHE A 214 -12.99 2.83 -0.19
N PHE A 215 -12.06 1.97 -0.64
CA PHE A 215 -12.44 0.82 -1.45
C PHE A 215 -13.22 -0.22 -0.65
N ASP A 216 -12.89 -0.41 0.63
CA ASP A 216 -13.67 -1.26 1.56
C ASP A 216 -15.10 -0.71 1.76
N SER A 217 -15.25 0.60 1.90
CA SER A 217 -16.56 1.26 1.96
C SER A 217 -17.36 1.08 0.67
N LEU A 218 -16.71 1.17 -0.50
CA LEU A 218 -17.32 0.96 -1.80
C LEU A 218 -17.88 -0.47 -1.94
N VAL A 219 -17.07 -1.47 -1.61
CA VAL A 219 -17.46 -2.89 -1.67
C VAL A 219 -18.59 -3.19 -0.69
N ARG A 220 -18.50 -2.66 0.54
CA ARG A 220 -19.53 -2.88 1.57
C ARG A 220 -20.88 -2.23 1.21
N GLN A 221 -20.88 -1.06 0.61
CA GLN A 221 -22.10 -0.28 0.34
C GLN A 221 -22.70 -0.54 -1.04
N THR A 222 -22.01 -1.26 -1.91
CA THR A 222 -22.44 -1.54 -3.28
C THR A 222 -22.34 -3.04 -3.60
N ALA A 223 -22.80 -3.43 -4.79
CA ALA A 223 -22.64 -4.80 -5.27
C ALA A 223 -21.39 -4.97 -6.18
N ILE A 224 -20.46 -4.02 -6.12
CA ILE A 224 -19.24 -4.05 -6.91
C ILE A 224 -18.31 -5.14 -6.36
N PRO A 225 -17.75 -6.01 -7.23
CA PRO A 225 -16.76 -7.01 -6.82
C PRO A 225 -15.53 -6.38 -6.16
N ASP A 226 -14.94 -7.07 -5.19
CA ASP A 226 -13.74 -6.60 -4.46
C ASP A 226 -12.47 -6.78 -5.30
N LEU A 227 -12.41 -6.05 -6.40
CA LEU A 227 -11.22 -5.93 -7.24
C LEU A 227 -11.23 -4.62 -8.03
N PHE A 228 -10.07 -4.15 -8.39
CA PHE A 228 -9.86 -3.08 -9.36
C PHE A 228 -8.62 -3.37 -10.19
N SER A 229 -8.49 -2.71 -11.32
CA SER A 229 -7.33 -2.86 -12.19
C SER A 229 -6.84 -1.52 -12.71
N LEU A 230 -5.54 -1.41 -12.94
CA LEU A 230 -4.86 -0.20 -13.38
C LEU A 230 -4.09 -0.45 -14.67
N GLN A 231 -4.33 0.41 -15.65
CA GLN A 231 -3.48 0.59 -16.82
C GLN A 231 -2.86 1.98 -16.73
N LEU A 232 -1.58 2.05 -16.44
CA LEU A 232 -0.83 3.30 -16.41
C LEU A 232 -0.05 3.41 -17.72
N CYS A 233 -0.33 4.46 -18.51
CA CYS A 233 0.35 4.72 -19.77
C CYS A 233 1.35 5.86 -19.58
N GLY A 234 2.64 5.56 -19.64
CA GLY A 234 3.71 6.55 -19.53
C GLY A 234 3.69 7.60 -20.65
N ALA A 235 4.52 8.62 -20.53
CA ALA A 235 4.60 9.75 -21.46
C ALA A 235 4.93 9.34 -22.92
N GLY A 236 5.60 8.22 -23.13
CA GLY A 236 5.98 7.74 -24.47
C GLY A 236 4.84 7.22 -25.33
N PHE A 237 3.62 7.11 -24.79
CA PHE A 237 2.48 6.55 -25.50
C PHE A 237 1.52 7.59 -26.12
N THR A 238 1.62 8.86 -25.77
CA THR A 238 0.75 9.90 -26.33
C THR A 238 1.10 10.17 -27.78
N GLN A 239 0.26 9.70 -28.72
CA GLN A 239 0.42 9.86 -30.18
C GLN A 239 0.33 11.32 -30.68
N ASN A 240 0.03 12.27 -29.84
CA ASN A 240 -0.06 13.67 -30.21
C ASN A 240 1.16 14.45 -29.70
N TYR A 241 2.20 14.47 -30.51
CA TYR A 241 3.31 15.42 -30.40
C TYR A 241 2.83 16.87 -30.62
N SER A 242 1.96 17.37 -29.79
CA SER A 242 1.74 18.79 -29.67
C SER A 242 2.62 19.29 -28.52
N LEU A 243 3.65 20.02 -28.92
CA LEU A 243 4.62 20.74 -28.09
C LEU A 243 4.19 20.95 -26.63
N GLY A 244 4.90 20.33 -25.68
CA GLY A 244 5.08 20.90 -24.35
C GLY A 244 4.31 20.31 -23.18
N SER A 245 3.91 19.03 -23.20
CA SER A 245 3.36 18.43 -21.98
C SER A 245 3.60 16.92 -21.92
N ALA A 246 4.47 16.48 -20.97
CA ALA A 246 4.57 15.07 -20.55
C ALA A 246 3.29 14.59 -19.88
N THR A 247 2.15 14.82 -20.53
CA THR A 247 0.86 14.35 -20.05
C THR A 247 0.82 12.84 -20.16
N VAL A 248 0.60 12.15 -19.04
CA VAL A 248 0.35 10.72 -18.96
C VAL A 248 -1.14 10.48 -18.83
N GLY A 249 -1.59 9.29 -19.18
CA GLY A 249 -2.97 8.87 -19.02
C GLY A 249 -3.05 7.40 -18.68
N GLY A 250 -4.25 6.88 -18.61
CA GLY A 250 -4.50 5.47 -18.32
C GLY A 250 -5.93 5.23 -17.88
N SER A 251 -6.15 4.05 -17.33
CA SER A 251 -7.47 3.61 -16.93
C SER A 251 -7.45 2.95 -15.55
N MET A 252 -8.41 3.30 -14.72
CA MET A 252 -8.73 2.61 -13.48
C MET A 252 -10.10 1.95 -13.63
N ILE A 253 -10.12 0.64 -13.72
CA ILE A 253 -11.34 -0.15 -13.81
C ILE A 253 -11.74 -0.63 -12.42
N ILE A 254 -12.82 -0.10 -11.90
CA ILE A 254 -13.34 -0.42 -10.56
C ILE A 254 -14.34 -1.56 -10.69
N GLY A 255 -14.09 -2.66 -9.99
CA GLY A 255 -14.97 -3.82 -9.92
C GLY A 255 -14.80 -4.83 -11.05
N GLY A 256 -13.71 -4.75 -11.85
CA GLY A 256 -13.52 -5.70 -12.93
C GLY A 256 -12.18 -5.62 -13.65
N VAL A 257 -12.10 -6.40 -14.71
CA VAL A 257 -10.98 -6.52 -15.65
C VAL A 257 -11.52 -6.24 -17.04
N ASP A 258 -10.88 -5.34 -17.77
CA ASP A 258 -11.26 -5.03 -19.16
C ASP A 258 -10.25 -5.67 -20.13
N PRO A 259 -10.68 -6.67 -20.93
CA PRO A 259 -9.80 -7.36 -21.87
C PRO A 259 -9.22 -6.48 -22.98
N SER A 260 -9.81 -5.30 -23.23
CA SER A 260 -9.30 -4.36 -24.25
C SER A 260 -8.03 -3.64 -23.81
N LEU A 261 -7.67 -3.71 -22.52
CA LEU A 261 -6.55 -2.98 -21.95
C LEU A 261 -5.25 -3.79 -21.88
N TYR A 262 -5.29 -5.07 -22.25
CA TYR A 262 -4.09 -5.92 -22.24
C TYR A 262 -4.09 -6.93 -23.40
N VAL A 263 -2.93 -7.52 -23.63
CA VAL A 263 -2.71 -8.60 -24.59
C VAL A 263 -2.06 -9.79 -23.91
N GLY A 264 -2.33 -10.99 -24.42
CA GLY A 264 -1.82 -12.23 -23.84
C GLY A 264 -2.57 -12.69 -22.60
N GLU A 265 -1.89 -13.42 -21.75
CA GLU A 265 -2.47 -14.01 -20.54
C GLU A 265 -2.16 -13.17 -19.30
N LEU A 266 -3.09 -13.20 -18.32
CA LEU A 266 -2.87 -12.68 -16.98
C LEU A 266 -2.16 -13.73 -16.12
N TRP A 267 -1.01 -13.36 -15.58
CA TRP A 267 -0.27 -14.15 -14.59
C TRP A 267 -0.45 -13.55 -13.21
N TYR A 268 -0.76 -14.39 -12.22
CA TYR A 268 -1.08 -13.93 -10.87
C TYR A 268 0.00 -14.32 -9.86
N THR A 269 0.35 -13.36 -9.01
CA THR A 269 1.18 -13.55 -7.82
C THR A 269 0.32 -13.38 -6.57
N PRO A 270 0.48 -14.21 -5.52
CA PRO A 270 -0.28 -14.07 -4.29
C PRO A 270 0.02 -12.74 -3.58
N ILE A 271 -0.99 -12.13 -3.00
CA ILE A 271 -0.80 -11.11 -1.97
C ILE A 271 -0.39 -11.85 -0.69
N ARG A 272 0.84 -11.63 -0.25
CA ARG A 272 1.42 -12.33 0.89
C ARG A 272 0.69 -12.01 2.20
N ARG A 273 0.38 -10.73 2.41
CA ARG A 273 -0.38 -10.21 3.55
C ARG A 273 -1.21 -9.00 3.11
N GLU A 274 -2.40 -8.86 3.67
CA GLU A 274 -3.32 -7.76 3.36
C GLU A 274 -3.04 -6.54 4.24
N TRP A 275 -2.04 -5.77 3.86
CA TRP A 275 -1.66 -4.48 4.43
C TRP A 275 -1.27 -3.51 3.32
N TYR A 276 -0.02 -3.53 2.84
CA TYR A 276 0.33 -3.13 1.48
C TYR A 276 -0.08 -4.24 0.51
N TYR A 277 -0.02 -3.99 -0.77
CA TYR A 277 -0.08 -5.05 -1.79
C TYR A 277 1.28 -5.74 -1.88
N GLU A 278 1.56 -6.58 -0.89
CA GLU A 278 2.83 -7.27 -0.71
C GLU A 278 2.93 -8.50 -1.59
N VAL A 279 4.03 -8.60 -2.33
CA VAL A 279 4.35 -9.70 -3.24
C VAL A 279 5.74 -10.27 -2.92
N ILE A 280 6.11 -11.39 -3.52
CA ILE A 280 7.44 -12.02 -3.37
C ILE A 280 8.15 -12.04 -4.71
N ILE A 281 9.31 -11.38 -4.78
CA ILE A 281 10.26 -11.45 -5.89
C ILE A 281 11.22 -12.59 -5.60
N VAL A 282 11.34 -13.53 -6.53
CA VAL A 282 12.17 -14.74 -6.34
C VAL A 282 13.50 -14.68 -7.08
N ARG A 283 13.60 -13.82 -8.11
CA ARG A 283 14.81 -13.66 -8.94
C ARG A 283 14.80 -12.32 -9.64
N ILE A 284 15.97 -11.73 -9.81
CA ILE A 284 16.16 -10.50 -10.61
C ILE A 284 17.28 -10.73 -11.61
N GLU A 285 17.03 -10.41 -12.87
CA GLU A 285 18.01 -10.46 -13.95
C GLU A 285 18.21 -9.08 -14.58
N VAL A 286 19.43 -8.80 -14.98
CA VAL A 286 19.79 -7.66 -15.81
C VAL A 286 20.46 -8.21 -17.08
N ASN A 287 19.91 -7.87 -18.24
CA ASN A 287 20.36 -8.38 -19.54
C ASN A 287 20.43 -9.93 -19.60
N GLY A 288 19.44 -10.60 -18.99
CA GLY A 288 19.38 -12.06 -18.90
C GLY A 288 20.40 -12.70 -17.95
N GLN A 289 21.15 -11.90 -17.21
CA GLN A 289 22.09 -12.36 -16.19
C GLN A 289 21.49 -12.20 -14.80
N ASP A 290 21.43 -13.31 -14.06
CA ASP A 290 20.97 -13.32 -12.68
C ASP A 290 21.90 -12.47 -11.79
N LEU A 291 21.34 -11.69 -10.88
CA LEU A 291 22.12 -10.98 -9.87
C LEU A 291 22.77 -11.93 -8.85
N ASN A 292 22.34 -13.21 -8.82
CA ASN A 292 22.86 -14.27 -7.95
C ASN A 292 22.92 -13.87 -6.46
N MET A 293 21.88 -13.19 -6.00
CA MET A 293 21.70 -12.85 -4.59
C MET A 293 20.74 -13.84 -3.92
N ASP A 294 20.83 -13.97 -2.59
CA ASP A 294 19.77 -14.63 -1.84
C ASP A 294 18.45 -13.89 -2.10
N CYS A 295 17.40 -14.63 -2.48
CA CYS A 295 16.12 -14.04 -2.84
C CYS A 295 15.46 -13.28 -1.68
N LYS A 296 15.81 -13.57 -0.42
CA LYS A 296 15.37 -12.80 0.75
C LYS A 296 15.84 -11.34 0.69
N GLU A 297 16.98 -11.06 0.09
CA GLU A 297 17.48 -9.70 -0.08
C GLU A 297 16.55 -8.88 -1.00
N TYR A 298 15.90 -9.51 -1.99
CA TYR A 298 14.95 -8.83 -2.89
C TYR A 298 13.69 -8.35 -2.16
N ASN A 299 13.32 -9.00 -1.06
CA ASN A 299 12.11 -8.74 -0.28
C ASN A 299 12.40 -8.20 1.12
N TYR A 300 13.56 -7.59 1.33
CA TYR A 300 13.97 -7.06 2.62
C TYR A 300 13.57 -5.57 2.77
N ASP A 301 12.64 -5.18 3.63
CA ASP A 301 11.80 -5.96 4.57
C ASP A 301 10.46 -6.44 3.98
N LYS A 302 10.13 -5.99 2.79
CA LYS A 302 8.94 -6.35 1.99
C LYS A 302 9.17 -6.01 0.51
N SER A 303 8.29 -6.50 -0.36
CA SER A 303 8.15 -6.02 -1.74
C SER A 303 6.69 -5.67 -1.98
N ILE A 304 6.41 -4.47 -2.49
CA ILE A 304 5.05 -3.96 -2.71
C ILE A 304 4.84 -3.44 -4.12
N VAL A 305 3.58 -3.43 -4.56
CA VAL A 305 3.13 -2.77 -5.80
C VAL A 305 2.47 -1.46 -5.42
N ASP A 306 3.06 -0.33 -5.86
CA ASP A 306 2.70 1.00 -5.38
C ASP A 306 2.63 2.02 -6.53
N SER A 307 1.41 2.36 -6.95
CA SER A 307 1.15 3.38 -7.98
C SER A 307 1.46 4.81 -7.55
N GLY A 308 1.54 5.07 -6.24
CA GLY A 308 1.86 6.38 -5.66
C GLY A 308 3.36 6.70 -5.68
N THR A 309 4.20 5.69 -5.85
CA THR A 309 5.65 5.83 -6.01
C THR A 309 6.01 5.81 -7.49
N THR A 310 6.86 6.73 -7.95
CA THR A 310 7.29 6.77 -9.37
C THR A 310 8.29 5.67 -9.69
N ASN A 311 9.37 5.54 -8.93
CA ASN A 311 10.54 4.72 -9.24
C ASN A 311 10.34 3.24 -8.89
N LEU A 312 11.11 2.37 -9.54
CA LEU A 312 11.50 1.10 -8.96
C LEU A 312 12.47 1.38 -7.81
N ARG A 313 12.07 1.03 -6.58
CA ARG A 313 12.93 1.21 -5.41
C ARG A 313 13.41 -0.15 -4.94
N LEU A 314 14.72 -0.29 -4.74
CA LEU A 314 15.36 -1.55 -4.38
C LEU A 314 16.11 -1.42 -3.04
N PRO A 315 16.10 -2.45 -2.20
CA PRO A 315 16.93 -2.50 -1.00
C PRO A 315 18.41 -2.23 -1.34
N ARG A 316 19.13 -1.63 -0.41
CA ARG A 316 20.50 -1.10 -0.66
C ARG A 316 21.42 -2.08 -1.39
N LYS A 317 21.52 -3.33 -0.94
CA LYS A 317 22.40 -4.33 -1.55
C LYS A 317 21.95 -4.68 -2.98
N VAL A 318 20.64 -4.84 -3.18
CA VAL A 318 20.05 -5.15 -4.48
C VAL A 318 20.23 -3.98 -5.44
N PHE A 319 20.00 -2.76 -4.98
CA PHE A 319 20.22 -1.54 -5.77
C PHE A 319 21.68 -1.46 -6.27
N GLN A 320 22.65 -1.66 -5.38
CA GLN A 320 24.07 -1.62 -5.73
C GLN A 320 24.42 -2.69 -6.79
N ALA A 321 23.92 -3.92 -6.64
CA ALA A 321 24.15 -5.00 -7.59
C ALA A 321 23.47 -4.71 -8.95
N ALA A 322 22.22 -4.25 -8.93
CA ALA A 322 21.46 -3.93 -10.13
C ALA A 322 22.08 -2.76 -10.91
N VAL A 323 22.43 -1.67 -10.25
CA VAL A 323 23.08 -0.51 -10.88
C VAL A 323 24.42 -0.91 -11.51
N LYS A 324 25.25 -1.66 -10.79
CA LYS A 324 26.53 -2.15 -11.33
C LYS A 324 26.33 -3.00 -12.59
N ALA A 325 25.31 -3.85 -12.62
CA ALA A 325 25.00 -4.67 -13.79
C ALA A 325 24.47 -3.83 -14.96
N ILE A 326 23.62 -2.84 -14.70
CA ILE A 326 23.09 -1.93 -15.72
C ILE A 326 24.22 -1.06 -16.30
N GLU A 327 25.07 -0.51 -15.45
CA GLU A 327 26.23 0.29 -15.85
C GLU A 327 27.22 -0.51 -16.70
N ALA A 328 27.51 -1.77 -16.31
CA ALA A 328 28.38 -2.64 -17.07
C ALA A 328 27.79 -2.99 -18.46
N ALA A 329 26.49 -3.22 -18.55
CA ALA A 329 25.80 -3.51 -19.81
C ALA A 329 25.75 -2.29 -20.76
N SER A 330 25.74 -1.06 -20.21
CA SER A 330 25.68 0.20 -20.95
C SER A 330 27.04 0.91 -21.06
N SER A 331 28.14 0.21 -20.85
CA SER A 331 29.52 0.74 -20.79
C SER A 331 30.08 1.32 -22.10
N THR A 332 29.34 1.23 -23.21
CA THR A 332 29.67 1.88 -24.48
C THR A 332 29.61 3.40 -24.41
N GLU A 333 28.88 3.95 -23.45
CA GLU A 333 28.83 5.37 -23.12
C GLU A 333 29.26 5.59 -21.66
N GLN A 334 29.78 6.78 -21.38
CA GLN A 334 30.13 7.19 -20.01
C GLN A 334 29.04 8.10 -19.45
N PHE A 335 28.50 7.72 -18.30
CA PHE A 335 27.50 8.49 -17.61
C PHE A 335 28.08 9.14 -16.35
N PRO A 336 27.68 10.36 -15.99
CA PRO A 336 28.10 10.96 -14.74
C PRO A 336 27.55 10.14 -13.55
N SER A 337 28.32 10.08 -12.46
CA SER A 337 27.95 9.29 -11.28
C SER A 337 26.59 9.69 -10.68
N GLY A 338 26.22 10.98 -10.75
CA GLY A 338 24.93 11.50 -10.31
C GLY A 338 23.74 10.98 -11.12
N PHE A 339 23.96 10.50 -12.35
CA PHE A 339 22.90 9.89 -13.15
C PHE A 339 22.37 8.59 -12.50
N TRP A 340 23.27 7.69 -12.12
CA TRP A 340 22.91 6.41 -11.49
C TRP A 340 22.28 6.57 -10.09
N LEU A 341 22.50 7.73 -9.46
CA LEU A 341 21.83 8.09 -8.20
C LEU A 341 20.47 8.77 -8.41
N GLY A 342 20.12 9.06 -9.68
CA GLY A 342 18.90 9.80 -10.02
C GLY A 342 18.95 11.29 -9.68
N GLU A 343 20.14 11.83 -9.47
CA GLU A 343 20.38 13.25 -9.12
C GLU A 343 20.65 14.11 -10.36
N GLN A 344 21.18 13.50 -11.42
CA GLN A 344 21.57 14.17 -12.65
C GLN A 344 20.85 13.61 -13.86
N LEU A 345 20.41 14.48 -14.76
CA LEU A 345 19.80 14.10 -16.04
C LEU A 345 20.88 13.76 -17.07
N VAL A 346 20.49 12.95 -18.07
CA VAL A 346 21.27 12.75 -19.29
C VAL A 346 20.36 13.08 -20.48
N CYS A 347 20.91 13.81 -21.43
CA CYS A 347 20.20 14.28 -22.61
C CYS A 347 20.90 13.80 -23.89
N TRP A 348 20.10 13.49 -24.91
CA TRP A 348 20.56 13.20 -26.26
C TRP A 348 19.83 14.11 -27.25
N GLN A 349 20.37 14.26 -28.44
CA GLN A 349 19.65 14.92 -29.52
C GLN A 349 18.28 14.27 -29.71
N ALA A 350 17.24 15.08 -29.93
CA ALA A 350 15.86 14.59 -30.05
C ALA A 350 15.73 13.42 -31.05
N GLY A 351 15.15 12.33 -30.59
CA GLY A 351 14.96 11.11 -31.37
C GLY A 351 16.20 10.23 -31.54
N THR A 352 17.33 10.54 -30.88
CA THR A 352 18.56 9.75 -31.01
C THR A 352 18.94 8.98 -29.75
N THR A 353 18.06 8.87 -28.79
CA THR A 353 18.30 8.15 -27.53
C THR A 353 18.73 6.72 -27.82
N PRO A 354 19.92 6.28 -27.35
CA PRO A 354 20.47 4.96 -27.67
C PRO A 354 19.86 3.86 -26.79
N TRP A 355 18.57 3.59 -26.97
CA TRP A 355 17.82 2.59 -26.17
C TRP A 355 18.48 1.23 -26.12
N HIS A 356 19.11 0.82 -27.22
CA HIS A 356 19.71 -0.51 -27.40
C HIS A 356 20.91 -0.79 -26.48
N ILE A 357 21.59 0.24 -25.96
CA ILE A 357 22.72 0.03 -25.03
C ILE A 357 22.25 -0.30 -23.62
N PHE A 358 21.01 0.08 -23.26
CA PHE A 358 20.47 -0.16 -21.93
C PHE A 358 19.83 -1.55 -21.86
N PRO A 359 20.10 -2.31 -20.78
CA PRO A 359 19.62 -3.69 -20.64
C PRO A 359 18.13 -3.75 -20.27
N VAL A 360 17.51 -4.89 -20.54
CA VAL A 360 16.23 -5.29 -19.98
C VAL A 360 16.43 -5.71 -18.53
N ILE A 361 15.56 -5.23 -17.64
CA ILE A 361 15.48 -5.70 -16.25
C ILE A 361 14.32 -6.69 -16.17
N THR A 362 14.57 -7.86 -15.58
CA THR A 362 13.55 -8.91 -15.45
C THR A 362 13.34 -9.22 -13.97
N LEU A 363 12.08 -9.15 -13.53
CA LEU A 363 11.65 -9.52 -12.18
C LEU A 363 10.84 -10.81 -12.26
N TYR A 364 11.23 -11.81 -11.48
CA TYR A 364 10.47 -13.05 -11.33
C TYR A 364 9.62 -12.96 -10.06
N LEU A 365 8.33 -13.12 -10.21
CA LEU A 365 7.36 -13.10 -9.13
C LEU A 365 6.89 -14.51 -8.82
N MET A 366 6.72 -14.84 -7.53
CA MET A 366 6.12 -16.12 -7.13
C MET A 366 4.73 -16.27 -7.74
N SER A 367 4.44 -17.42 -8.35
CA SER A 367 3.12 -17.71 -8.90
C SER A 367 2.15 -18.20 -7.83
N GLU A 368 0.86 -18.34 -8.18
CA GLU A 368 -0.15 -18.98 -7.31
C GLU A 368 0.24 -20.42 -6.95
N ASN A 369 0.91 -21.13 -7.85
CA ASN A 369 1.62 -22.36 -7.50
C ASN A 369 2.98 -21.99 -6.91
N ARG A 370 3.16 -22.19 -5.60
CA ARG A 370 4.32 -21.77 -4.81
C ARG A 370 5.67 -22.36 -5.27
N ASN A 371 5.64 -23.38 -6.11
CA ASN A 371 6.84 -23.97 -6.73
C ASN A 371 7.09 -23.44 -8.15
N GLN A 372 6.35 -22.42 -8.54
CA GLN A 372 6.47 -21.79 -9.84
C GLN A 372 6.57 -20.28 -9.72
N SER A 373 7.16 -19.67 -10.72
CA SER A 373 7.23 -18.22 -10.89
C SER A 373 6.88 -17.85 -12.32
N PHE A 374 6.58 -16.58 -12.53
CA PHE A 374 6.53 -15.96 -13.84
C PHE A 374 7.41 -14.71 -13.84
N LYS A 375 7.86 -14.31 -15.01
CA LYS A 375 8.69 -13.12 -15.14
C LYS A 375 7.93 -11.97 -15.79
N ILE A 376 8.27 -10.77 -15.40
CA ILE A 376 7.92 -9.52 -16.06
C ILE A 376 9.21 -8.84 -16.52
N SER A 377 9.25 -8.41 -17.79
CA SER A 377 10.42 -7.77 -18.39
C SER A 377 10.17 -6.28 -18.60
N ILE A 378 11.08 -5.45 -18.10
CA ILE A 378 11.00 -4.00 -18.06
C ILE A 378 12.04 -3.42 -19.00
N LEU A 379 11.59 -2.63 -19.96
CA LEU A 379 12.45 -1.99 -20.95
C LEU A 379 13.10 -0.70 -20.40
N PRO A 380 14.21 -0.25 -20.98
CA PRO A 380 14.80 1.03 -20.61
C PRO A 380 13.84 2.23 -20.77
N GLN A 381 12.90 2.18 -21.70
CA GLN A 381 11.87 3.19 -21.87
C GLN A 381 10.96 3.33 -20.65
N GLN A 382 10.92 2.35 -19.74
CA GLN A 382 10.21 2.41 -18.46
C GLN A 382 11.09 2.98 -17.35
N TYR A 383 12.32 2.51 -17.19
CA TYR A 383 13.18 2.94 -16.10
C TYR A 383 14.08 4.16 -16.41
N LEU A 384 14.08 4.65 -17.65
CA LEU A 384 14.58 5.97 -18.03
C LEU A 384 13.38 6.90 -18.24
N ARG A 385 13.10 7.69 -17.25
CA ARG A 385 11.90 8.55 -17.24
C ARG A 385 12.18 9.88 -17.95
N PRO A 386 11.40 10.26 -18.97
CA PRO A 386 11.57 11.55 -19.64
C PRO A 386 11.25 12.70 -18.69
N VAL A 387 12.06 13.78 -18.76
CA VAL A 387 11.90 15.01 -18.00
C VAL A 387 11.74 16.16 -19.00
N GLU A 388 10.52 16.64 -19.18
CA GLU A 388 10.19 17.62 -20.21
C GLU A 388 10.49 19.08 -19.83
N ASP A 389 10.46 19.43 -18.55
CA ASP A 389 10.71 20.80 -18.09
C ASP A 389 12.13 21.31 -18.46
N VAL A 390 13.02 20.40 -18.83
CA VAL A 390 14.42 20.68 -19.22
C VAL A 390 14.67 20.33 -20.68
N ALA A 391 13.82 19.48 -21.29
CA ALA A 391 13.93 19.10 -22.67
C ALA A 391 13.67 20.33 -23.59
N SER A 392 14.57 20.59 -24.49
CA SER A 392 14.36 21.55 -25.56
C SER A 392 13.76 20.84 -26.78
N ALA A 393 13.28 21.59 -27.77
CA ALA A 393 12.87 21.00 -29.06
C ALA A 393 14.01 20.23 -29.77
N GLN A 394 15.22 20.29 -29.25
CA GLN A 394 16.43 19.70 -29.82
C GLN A 394 17.00 18.55 -29.00
N GLU A 395 16.56 18.34 -27.74
CA GLU A 395 17.10 17.35 -26.82
C GLU A 395 16.01 16.61 -26.05
N ASP A 396 16.18 15.29 -25.95
CA ASP A 396 15.41 14.43 -25.06
C ASP A 396 16.24 14.13 -23.82
N CYS A 397 15.71 14.49 -22.65
CA CYS A 397 16.37 14.35 -21.36
C CYS A 397 15.68 13.31 -20.49
N TYR A 398 16.47 12.51 -19.79
CA TYR A 398 15.96 11.40 -18.96
C TYR A 398 16.58 11.39 -17.57
N LYS A 399 15.79 10.90 -16.62
CA LYS A 399 16.20 10.61 -15.26
C LYS A 399 16.16 9.11 -15.02
N PHE A 400 17.22 8.58 -14.41
CA PHE A 400 17.25 7.18 -14.00
C PHE A 400 16.22 6.94 -12.88
N ALA A 401 15.21 6.10 -13.15
CA ALA A 401 14.08 5.89 -12.27
C ALA A 401 14.17 4.59 -11.46
N VAL A 402 15.39 4.15 -11.17
CA VAL A 402 15.69 3.12 -10.18
C VAL A 402 16.44 3.77 -9.04
N SER A 403 15.99 3.56 -7.81
CA SER A 403 16.56 4.22 -6.63
C SER A 403 16.67 3.29 -5.44
N GLN A 404 17.53 3.65 -4.48
CA GLN A 404 17.72 2.91 -3.25
C GLN A 404 16.52 3.10 -2.32
N SER A 405 16.19 2.02 -1.58
CA SER A 405 15.17 2.01 -0.53
C SER A 405 15.75 1.53 0.80
N SER A 406 15.21 2.08 1.88
CA SER A 406 15.40 1.58 3.26
C SER A 406 14.12 0.90 3.81
N THR A 407 13.06 0.82 3.00
CA THR A 407 11.73 0.33 3.40
C THR A 407 11.23 -0.78 2.46
N GLY A 408 12.15 -1.59 1.94
CA GLY A 408 11.84 -2.70 1.05
C GLY A 408 11.80 -2.32 -0.43
N THR A 409 11.47 -3.29 -1.27
CA THR A 409 11.27 -3.08 -2.70
C THR A 409 9.94 -2.42 -2.96
N VAL A 410 9.94 -1.42 -3.83
CA VAL A 410 8.72 -0.77 -4.32
C VAL A 410 8.68 -0.86 -5.84
N MET A 411 7.71 -1.61 -6.35
CA MET A 411 7.40 -1.64 -7.78
C MET A 411 6.48 -0.46 -8.08
N GLY A 412 7.10 0.68 -8.43
CA GLY A 412 6.40 1.93 -8.66
C GLY A 412 5.80 2.05 -10.06
N ALA A 413 5.32 3.25 -10.40
CA ALA A 413 4.63 3.53 -11.66
C ALA A 413 5.46 3.14 -12.90
N VAL A 414 6.77 3.36 -12.89
CA VAL A 414 7.65 3.01 -14.03
C VAL A 414 7.65 1.50 -14.33
N ILE A 415 7.39 0.65 -13.32
CA ILE A 415 7.19 -0.78 -13.53
C ILE A 415 5.78 -1.02 -14.06
N MET A 416 4.78 -0.42 -13.44
CA MET A 416 3.38 -0.64 -13.80
C MET A 416 3.05 -0.15 -15.21
N GLU A 417 3.74 0.87 -15.72
CA GLU A 417 3.51 1.45 -17.06
C GLU A 417 3.69 0.45 -18.23
N GLY A 418 4.40 -0.65 -18.01
CA GLY A 418 4.51 -1.72 -19.02
C GLY A 418 3.34 -2.71 -19.01
N PHE A 419 2.50 -2.70 -17.97
CA PHE A 419 1.57 -3.78 -17.67
C PHE A 419 0.18 -3.29 -17.34
N TYR A 420 -0.79 -4.17 -17.59
CA TYR A 420 -2.12 -4.09 -16.99
C TYR A 420 -2.07 -4.85 -15.67
N VAL A 421 -2.33 -4.16 -14.56
CA VAL A 421 -2.17 -4.71 -13.21
C VAL A 421 -3.53 -4.86 -12.55
N VAL A 422 -3.89 -6.09 -12.17
CA VAL A 422 -5.18 -6.45 -11.56
C VAL A 422 -4.98 -6.68 -10.08
N PHE A 423 -5.62 -5.87 -9.25
CA PHE A 423 -5.63 -6.02 -7.79
C PHE A 423 -6.87 -6.83 -7.38
N ASP A 424 -6.78 -8.15 -7.49
CA ASP A 424 -7.85 -9.10 -7.14
C ASP A 424 -7.84 -9.36 -5.63
N ARG A 425 -8.40 -8.42 -4.87
CA ARG A 425 -8.49 -8.46 -3.41
C ARG A 425 -9.33 -9.64 -2.95
N GLN A 426 -10.39 -9.97 -3.69
CA GLN A 426 -11.29 -11.07 -3.37
C GLN A 426 -10.57 -12.43 -3.35
N ARG A 427 -9.59 -12.62 -4.26
CA ARG A 427 -8.79 -13.84 -4.36
C ARG A 427 -7.38 -13.68 -3.80
N LYS A 428 -7.07 -12.55 -3.17
CA LYS A 428 -5.77 -12.25 -2.56
C LYS A 428 -4.60 -12.44 -3.53
N ARG A 429 -4.71 -11.85 -4.72
CA ARG A 429 -3.70 -11.98 -5.78
C ARG A 429 -3.60 -10.72 -6.63
N ILE A 430 -2.44 -10.54 -7.25
CA ILE A 430 -2.20 -9.46 -8.20
C ILE A 430 -1.87 -10.07 -9.55
N GLY A 431 -2.60 -9.65 -10.59
CA GLY A 431 -2.41 -10.09 -11.96
C GLY A 431 -1.58 -9.11 -12.77
N PHE A 432 -0.72 -9.65 -13.64
CA PHE A 432 0.07 -8.90 -14.60
C PHE A 432 -0.17 -9.44 -16.00
N ALA A 433 -0.41 -8.56 -16.95
CA ALA A 433 -0.41 -8.85 -18.38
C ALA A 433 0.23 -7.69 -19.14
N VAL A 434 0.64 -7.90 -20.37
CA VAL A 434 1.21 -6.84 -21.19
C VAL A 434 0.12 -5.81 -21.52
N SER A 435 0.37 -4.55 -21.21
CA SER A 435 -0.58 -3.46 -21.50
C SER A 435 -0.69 -3.17 -22.99
N THR A 436 -1.86 -2.78 -23.46
CA THR A 436 -2.04 -2.28 -24.84
C THR A 436 -1.39 -0.91 -25.06
N CYS A 437 -1.03 -0.19 -24.00
CA CYS A 437 -0.30 1.08 -24.05
C CYS A 437 1.17 0.96 -23.63
N HIS A 438 1.77 -0.23 -23.75
CA HIS A 438 3.21 -0.39 -23.45
C HIS A 438 4.06 0.24 -24.56
N VAL A 439 5.24 0.73 -24.17
CA VAL A 439 6.27 1.16 -25.13
C VAL A 439 7.03 -0.08 -25.61
N HIS A 440 7.29 -0.14 -26.90
CA HIS A 440 8.11 -1.16 -27.54
C HIS A 440 9.14 -0.48 -28.44
N ASP A 441 10.30 -1.07 -28.59
CA ASP A 441 11.26 -0.72 -29.64
C ASP A 441 11.24 -1.77 -30.77
N GLU A 442 12.03 -1.55 -31.81
CA GLU A 442 12.05 -2.44 -33.00
C GLU A 442 12.43 -3.89 -32.67
N PHE A 443 13.13 -4.12 -31.54
CA PHE A 443 13.76 -5.41 -31.21
C PHE A 443 13.26 -6.00 -29.91
N ARG A 444 12.67 -5.20 -29.00
CA ARG A 444 12.33 -5.61 -27.66
C ARG A 444 10.93 -5.11 -27.29
N THR A 445 10.22 -5.92 -26.54
CA THR A 445 8.90 -5.58 -26.00
C THR A 445 8.79 -5.99 -24.54
N ALA A 446 7.98 -5.28 -23.77
CA ALA A 446 7.60 -5.73 -22.45
C ALA A 446 6.94 -7.12 -22.56
N SER A 447 7.23 -8.00 -21.63
CA SER A 447 6.68 -9.36 -21.64
C SER A 447 6.25 -9.81 -20.25
N VAL A 448 5.29 -10.73 -20.23
CA VAL A 448 4.87 -11.49 -19.05
C VAL A 448 4.87 -12.95 -19.47
N GLU A 449 5.74 -13.76 -18.89
CA GLU A 449 5.96 -15.13 -19.33
C GLU A 449 6.10 -16.07 -18.14
N GLY A 450 5.60 -17.29 -18.27
CA GLY A 450 5.72 -18.38 -17.31
C GLY A 450 5.17 -19.70 -17.88
N PRO A 451 5.15 -20.77 -17.10
CA PRO A 451 5.72 -20.88 -15.74
C PRO A 451 7.22 -21.23 -15.74
N TYR A 452 7.93 -20.77 -14.73
CA TYR A 452 9.28 -21.19 -14.40
C TYR A 452 9.26 -21.99 -13.11
N HIS A 453 10.01 -23.09 -13.05
CA HIS A 453 10.03 -23.96 -11.89
C HIS A 453 11.09 -23.52 -10.87
N GLY A 454 10.75 -23.60 -9.59
CA GLY A 454 11.63 -23.35 -8.46
C GLY A 454 11.26 -24.24 -7.29
N VAL A 455 12.08 -24.26 -6.25
CA VAL A 455 11.84 -25.03 -5.02
C VAL A 455 11.75 -24.05 -3.88
N GLU A 456 10.70 -24.17 -3.05
CA GLU A 456 10.50 -23.37 -1.83
C GLU A 456 10.56 -21.85 -2.05
N LEU A 457 9.97 -21.36 -3.13
CA LEU A 457 9.98 -19.94 -3.49
C LEU A 457 9.30 -19.05 -2.42
N GLU A 458 8.45 -19.62 -1.58
CA GLU A 458 7.83 -18.92 -0.45
C GLU A 458 8.84 -18.50 0.63
N ASP A 459 9.96 -19.22 0.75
CA ASP A 459 11.05 -18.90 1.68
C ASP A 459 11.83 -17.63 1.31
N CYS A 460 11.61 -17.09 0.09
CA CYS A 460 12.12 -15.78 -0.32
C CYS A 460 11.47 -14.60 0.42
N GLY A 461 10.36 -14.82 1.13
CA GLY A 461 9.71 -13.79 1.94
C GLY A 461 10.54 -13.44 3.18
N TYR A 462 10.63 -12.13 3.50
CA TYR A 462 11.22 -11.70 4.76
C TYR A 462 10.24 -11.97 5.90
N ASN A 463 10.70 -12.69 6.91
CA ASN A 463 9.97 -12.88 8.14
C ASN A 463 10.62 -11.99 9.20
N ILE A 464 9.86 -11.02 9.74
CA ILE A 464 10.30 -10.26 10.91
C ILE A 464 10.60 -11.28 12.01
N PRO A 465 11.82 -11.32 12.57
CA PRO A 465 12.11 -12.18 13.71
C PRO A 465 11.09 -11.82 14.80
N GLN A 466 10.15 -12.71 15.05
CA GLN A 466 9.29 -12.55 16.21
C GLN A 466 10.21 -12.65 17.43
N THR A 467 10.47 -11.51 18.07
CA THR A 467 10.97 -11.53 19.43
C THR A 467 9.93 -12.27 20.23
N ASP A 468 10.29 -13.47 20.67
CA ASP A 468 9.39 -14.31 21.43
C ASP A 468 8.82 -13.46 22.57
N GLU A 469 7.49 -13.35 22.63
CA GLU A 469 6.78 -12.51 23.59
C GLU A 469 7.19 -12.90 25.04
N SER A 470 7.52 -14.18 25.22
CA SER A 470 8.10 -14.72 26.45
C SER A 470 9.48 -14.12 26.76
N THR A 471 10.32 -13.89 25.76
CA THR A 471 11.65 -13.28 25.92
C THR A 471 11.53 -11.80 26.28
N LEU A 472 10.63 -11.05 25.64
CA LEU A 472 10.36 -9.65 25.98
C LEU A 472 9.80 -9.52 27.41
N MET A 473 8.86 -10.38 27.79
CA MET A 473 8.32 -10.41 29.15
C MET A 473 9.40 -10.76 30.17
N THR A 474 10.28 -11.71 29.87
CA THR A 474 11.40 -12.07 30.72
C THR A 474 12.37 -10.90 30.92
N ILE A 475 12.72 -10.18 29.85
CA ILE A 475 13.54 -8.97 29.91
C ILE A 475 12.84 -7.88 30.72
N ALA A 476 11.54 -7.68 30.54
CA ALA A 476 10.75 -6.72 31.29
C ALA A 476 10.74 -7.05 32.80
N TYR A 477 10.57 -8.31 33.17
CA TYR A 477 10.63 -8.75 34.57
C TYR A 477 12.04 -8.59 35.20
N ILE A 478 13.09 -8.89 34.44
CA ILE A 478 14.48 -8.68 34.90
C ILE A 478 14.72 -7.18 35.12
N MET A 479 14.32 -6.32 34.20
CA MET A 479 14.48 -4.87 34.35
C MET A 479 13.65 -4.33 35.52
N ALA A 480 12.41 -4.79 35.68
CA ALA A 480 11.58 -4.43 36.84
C ALA A 480 12.21 -4.86 38.17
N GLY A 481 12.78 -6.07 38.23
CA GLY A 481 13.52 -6.57 39.41
C GLY A 481 14.74 -5.71 39.72
N ILE A 482 15.53 -5.34 38.74
CA ILE A 482 16.69 -4.45 38.90
C ILE A 482 16.23 -3.07 39.41
N CYS A 483 15.21 -2.49 38.83
CA CYS A 483 14.64 -1.22 39.29
C CYS A 483 14.16 -1.31 40.73
N ALA A 484 13.47 -2.39 41.11
CA ALA A 484 13.01 -2.61 42.47
C ALA A 484 14.17 -2.70 43.47
N LEU A 485 15.27 -3.40 43.13
CA LEU A 485 16.47 -3.50 43.97
C LEU A 485 17.11 -2.13 44.24
N PHE A 486 17.10 -1.22 43.29
CA PHE A 486 17.67 0.12 43.48
C PHE A 486 16.68 1.09 44.13
N MET A 487 15.40 0.97 43.85
CA MET A 487 14.39 1.89 44.38
C MET A 487 13.96 1.54 45.80
N LEU A 488 13.95 0.24 46.17
CA LEU A 488 13.51 -0.19 47.50
C LEU A 488 14.35 0.40 48.66
N PRO A 489 15.71 0.39 48.61
CA PRO A 489 16.53 1.02 49.65
C PRO A 489 16.30 2.54 49.75
N LEU A 490 16.13 3.21 48.60
CA LEU A 490 15.82 4.65 48.55
C LEU A 490 14.46 4.95 49.18
N CYS A 491 13.45 4.16 48.85
CA CYS A 491 12.12 4.29 49.44
C CYS A 491 12.16 4.05 50.95
N LEU A 492 12.90 3.02 51.40
CA LEU A 492 13.06 2.74 52.82
C LEU A 492 13.77 3.88 53.57
N MET A 493 14.82 4.46 53.00
CA MET A 493 15.49 5.64 53.57
C MET A 493 14.56 6.85 53.67
N VAL A 494 13.79 7.13 52.62
CA VAL A 494 12.82 8.23 52.60
C VAL A 494 11.71 7.98 53.64
N CYS A 495 11.21 6.74 53.72
CA CYS A 495 10.21 6.36 54.71
C CYS A 495 10.77 6.48 56.15
N GLN A 496 11.98 5.99 56.42
CA GLN A 496 12.65 6.13 57.73
C GLN A 496 12.84 7.61 58.09
N TRP A 497 13.31 8.42 57.15
CA TRP A 497 13.49 9.86 57.35
C TRP A 497 12.17 10.57 57.62
N ARG A 498 11.11 10.25 56.90
CA ARG A 498 9.78 10.82 57.14
C ARG A 498 9.18 10.35 58.48
N PHE A 499 9.37 9.06 58.82
CA PHE A 499 8.88 8.51 60.07
C PHE A 499 9.60 9.14 61.27
N ALA A 500 10.91 9.32 61.17
CA ALA A 500 11.71 10.01 62.21
C ALA A 500 11.23 11.47 62.39
N ARG A 501 10.88 12.18 61.30
CA ARG A 501 10.30 13.53 61.37
C ARG A 501 8.90 13.55 61.99
N CYS A 502 8.09 12.52 61.78
CA CYS A 502 6.76 12.43 62.40
C CYS A 502 6.81 12.18 63.89
N ILE A 503 7.83 11.44 64.37
CA ILE A 503 7.99 11.12 65.82
C ILE A 503 8.66 12.27 66.57
N ASN A 504 9.54 13.02 65.91
CA ASN A 504 10.26 14.11 66.58
C ASN A 504 10.20 15.42 65.75
N PRO A 505 9.05 16.12 65.76
CA PRO A 505 8.85 17.31 64.94
C PRO A 505 9.69 18.54 65.33
N ASN A 506 10.35 18.52 66.50
CA ASN A 506 11.18 19.60 67.06
C ASN A 506 12.65 19.23 67.26
N GLY A 507 13.11 18.14 66.65
CA GLY A 507 14.54 17.79 66.70
C GLY A 507 15.34 18.64 65.71
N ASP A 508 16.12 19.58 66.23
CA ASP A 508 17.18 20.27 65.47
C ASP A 508 18.19 19.22 65.01
N PHE A 509 18.17 18.90 63.72
CA PHE A 509 19.27 18.21 63.06
C PHE A 509 20.40 19.22 62.87
N ALA A 510 21.22 19.37 63.95
CA ALA A 510 22.51 20.02 63.84
C ALA A 510 23.39 19.22 62.87
N ASP A 511 23.95 19.90 61.93
CA ASP A 511 24.91 19.58 60.92
C ASP A 511 25.90 18.43 61.33
N ASP A 512 25.67 17.22 60.84
CA ASP A 512 26.72 16.21 60.71
C ASP A 512 27.09 16.05 59.21
N ILE A 513 27.65 17.14 58.66
CA ILE A 513 28.43 17.11 57.40
C ILE A 513 29.87 16.73 57.80
N SER A 514 30.11 15.52 58.23
CA SER A 514 31.48 15.03 58.48
C SER A 514 31.76 13.61 57.98
N LEU A 515 31.02 13.13 56.98
CA LEU A 515 31.32 11.84 56.33
C LEU A 515 31.54 11.99 54.80
N LEU A 516 32.31 13.00 54.39
CA LEU A 516 32.99 13.03 53.11
C LEU A 516 34.37 13.65 53.29
N LYS A 517 35.30 12.83 53.76
CA LYS A 517 36.73 12.96 53.52
C LYS A 517 37.24 11.66 52.94
#